data_304ec51357bb6fa3c5e6dcf9e0e6808f
#
_entry.id   304ec51357bb6fa3c5e6dcf9e0e6808f
#
_cell.length_a   1.000
_cell.length_b   1.000
_cell.length_c   1.000
_cell.angle_alpha   90.00
_cell.angle_beta   90.00
_cell.angle_gamma   90.00
#
_symmetry.space_group_name_H-M   'P 1'
#
loop_
_entity.id
_entity.type
_entity.pdbx_description
1 polymer ?
#
loop_
_entity_poly.entity_id
_entity_poly.type
_entity_poly.pdbx_seq_one_letter_code
_entity_poly.pdbx_strand_id
1 'polypeptide(L)'
;MGFWRQIMAGQWKEVVRLSFKGERFRDHALDLRALSELSQFQKMVAETTKTHWRTANPNRERLPQHFEERVRLCLRKIEDGSATAPLEVFIEGQDQGSLFDSEPLEINEAVELAREVFEALGTDAELPQRFPRSLLPEYTRWGQTLAADESVEMKVAEKEPAYLTSAHRRKLETFSETPHEDHVEITGEVFETDVKKGRFQLSSGEDNIVTVVFTPEQEDRVTTAVKEHKTVRMYVRGSGEFSPQGKLLRVLSGSGGSMGAGRSFRIQHGSGTLF
;
A
#
# COMPACT_ATOMS: atom_id res chain seq x y z
N MET A 1 26.74 12.60 36.85
CA MET A 1 25.27 12.46 36.92
C MET A 1 24.85 11.72 35.68
N GLY A 2 24.65 10.40 35.83
CA GLY A 2 24.28 9.53 34.70
C GLY A 2 22.79 9.62 34.42
N PHE A 3 22.44 10.14 33.26
CA PHE A 3 21.10 9.98 32.70
C PHE A 3 20.96 8.51 32.28
N TRP A 4 20.28 7.73 33.09
CA TRP A 4 19.82 6.41 32.72
C TRP A 4 18.82 6.59 31.56
N ARG A 5 19.21 6.22 30.34
CA ARG A 5 18.29 5.96 29.27
C ARG A 5 17.34 4.86 29.78
N GLN A 6 16.13 5.26 30.12
CA GLN A 6 15.04 4.33 30.41
C GLN A 6 14.81 3.58 29.09
N ILE A 7 15.26 2.33 29.05
CA ILE A 7 15.03 1.43 27.92
C ILE A 7 13.53 1.20 27.91
N MET A 8 12.84 1.78 26.95
CA MET A 8 11.44 1.53 26.72
C MET A 8 11.27 0.03 26.53
N ALA A 9 10.55 -0.61 27.44
CA ALA A 9 10.32 -2.05 27.40
C ALA A 9 9.33 -2.34 26.27
N GLY A 10 9.85 -2.62 25.07
CA GLY A 10 9.06 -3.08 23.93
C GLY A 10 9.22 -4.59 23.74
N GLN A 11 8.34 -5.17 22.99
CA GLN A 11 8.39 -6.59 22.65
C GLN A 11 8.31 -6.83 21.13
N TRP A 12 8.96 -7.90 20.69
CA TRP A 12 8.84 -8.38 19.33
C TRP A 12 7.61 -9.30 19.22
N LYS A 13 6.78 -9.06 18.19
CA LYS A 13 5.61 -9.87 17.90
C LYS A 13 5.70 -10.40 16.47
N GLU A 14 5.62 -11.71 16.32
CA GLU A 14 5.53 -12.35 15.01
C GLU A 14 4.17 -11.99 14.36
N VAL A 15 4.21 -11.53 13.12
CA VAL A 15 3.01 -11.17 12.34
C VAL A 15 2.78 -12.13 11.18
N VAL A 16 3.85 -12.72 10.66
CA VAL A 16 3.78 -13.70 9.59
C VAL A 16 5.03 -14.58 9.58
N ARG A 17 4.85 -15.79 9.14
CA ARG A 17 5.93 -16.76 8.94
C ARG A 17 5.99 -17.13 7.47
N LEU A 18 7.14 -16.93 6.83
CA LEU A 18 7.40 -17.28 5.44
C LEU A 18 8.34 -18.48 5.40
N SER A 19 7.90 -19.58 4.79
CA SER A 19 8.71 -20.79 4.63
C SER A 19 8.98 -21.01 3.14
N PHE A 20 10.23 -20.88 2.74
CA PHE A 20 10.68 -21.10 1.37
C PHE A 20 10.88 -22.59 1.14
N LYS A 21 10.31 -23.12 0.06
CA LYS A 21 10.30 -24.56 -0.29
C LYS A 21 10.87 -24.75 -1.70
N GLY A 22 11.65 -25.80 -1.87
CA GLY A 22 12.33 -26.16 -3.09
C GLY A 22 13.75 -26.65 -2.81
N GLU A 23 14.40 -27.21 -3.83
CA GLU A 23 15.77 -27.78 -3.71
C GLU A 23 16.78 -26.72 -3.25
N ARG A 24 16.68 -25.49 -3.76
CA ARG A 24 17.55 -24.36 -3.42
C ARG A 24 17.51 -23.97 -1.94
N PHE A 25 16.41 -24.31 -1.24
CA PHE A 25 16.18 -23.94 0.15
C PHE A 25 16.43 -25.09 1.15
N ARG A 26 17.06 -26.18 0.68
CA ARG A 26 17.49 -27.26 1.57
C ARG A 26 18.58 -26.80 2.53
N ASP A 27 18.68 -27.48 3.64
CA ASP A 27 19.67 -27.22 4.68
C ASP A 27 19.65 -25.77 5.19
N HIS A 28 18.44 -25.17 5.28
CA HIS A 28 18.19 -23.80 5.75
C HIS A 28 18.85 -22.71 4.88
N ALA A 29 19.24 -23.02 3.65
CA ALA A 29 19.88 -22.07 2.76
C ALA A 29 18.86 -21.01 2.30
N LEU A 30 19.14 -19.77 2.58
CA LEU A 30 18.45 -18.62 2.03
C LEU A 30 19.48 -17.79 1.26
N ASP A 31 19.52 -17.95 -0.06
CA ASP A 31 20.47 -17.23 -0.88
C ASP A 31 20.15 -15.74 -1.01
N LEU A 32 21.09 -14.94 -1.52
CA LEU A 32 20.93 -13.50 -1.63
C LEU A 32 19.77 -13.10 -2.57
N ARG A 33 19.40 -13.94 -3.53
CA ARG A 33 18.24 -13.69 -4.39
C ARG A 33 16.95 -13.89 -3.63
N ALA A 34 16.87 -14.91 -2.78
CA ALA A 34 15.71 -15.14 -1.92
C ALA A 34 15.53 -14.04 -0.87
N LEU A 35 16.62 -13.43 -0.38
CA LEU A 35 16.52 -12.26 0.50
C LEU A 35 15.80 -11.08 -0.15
N SER A 36 15.87 -10.95 -1.48
CA SER A 36 15.11 -9.91 -2.19
C SER A 36 13.61 -10.13 -2.10
N GLU A 37 13.15 -11.38 -1.96
CA GLU A 37 11.72 -11.68 -1.75
C GLU A 37 11.24 -11.19 -0.39
N LEU A 38 12.06 -11.28 0.67
CA LEU A 38 11.72 -10.71 1.97
C LEU A 38 11.60 -9.19 1.90
N SER A 39 12.51 -8.54 1.17
CA SER A 39 12.46 -7.10 0.95
C SER A 39 11.22 -6.68 0.16
N GLN A 40 10.87 -7.44 -0.88
CA GLN A 40 9.66 -7.18 -1.67
C GLN A 40 8.39 -7.45 -0.88
N PHE A 41 8.36 -8.49 -0.03
CA PHE A 41 7.27 -8.75 0.90
C PHE A 41 7.07 -7.58 1.87
N GLN A 42 8.17 -7.07 2.48
CA GLN A 42 8.13 -5.88 3.33
C GLN A 42 7.47 -4.69 2.60
N LYS A 43 7.88 -4.44 1.36
CA LYS A 43 7.33 -3.34 0.56
C LYS A 43 5.85 -3.53 0.27
N MET A 44 5.44 -4.74 -0.12
CA MET A 44 4.05 -5.10 -0.38
C MET A 44 3.18 -4.86 0.87
N VAL A 45 3.62 -5.34 2.03
CA VAL A 45 2.91 -5.14 3.30
C VAL A 45 2.83 -3.65 3.67
N ALA A 46 3.93 -2.89 3.52
CA ALA A 46 3.95 -1.47 3.82
C ALA A 46 2.97 -0.66 2.95
N GLU A 47 2.94 -0.91 1.63
CA GLU A 47 2.01 -0.22 0.73
C GLU A 47 0.55 -0.64 0.98
N THR A 48 0.30 -1.91 1.33
CA THR A 48 -1.03 -2.37 1.73
C THR A 48 -1.49 -1.69 3.02
N THR A 49 -0.63 -1.65 4.04
CA THR A 49 -0.90 -0.97 5.32
C THR A 49 -1.20 0.51 5.11
N LYS A 50 -0.40 1.17 4.28
CA LYS A 50 -0.60 2.58 3.91
C LYS A 50 -1.95 2.83 3.23
N THR A 51 -2.34 1.93 2.33
CA THR A 51 -3.63 2.00 1.64
C THR A 51 -4.79 1.81 2.61
N HIS A 52 -4.72 0.82 3.51
CA HIS A 52 -5.72 0.60 4.56
C HIS A 52 -5.83 1.80 5.49
N TRP A 53 -4.68 2.33 5.95
CA TRP A 53 -4.68 3.51 6.82
C TRP A 53 -5.35 4.71 6.15
N ARG A 54 -5.06 4.97 4.87
CA ARG A 54 -5.69 6.07 4.11
C ARG A 54 -7.20 5.88 3.97
N THR A 55 -7.64 4.67 3.70
CA THR A 55 -9.06 4.32 3.60
C THR A 55 -9.78 4.55 4.94
N ALA A 56 -9.17 4.17 6.04
CA ALA A 56 -9.71 4.38 7.39
C ALA A 56 -9.64 5.85 7.85
N ASN A 57 -8.73 6.64 7.30
CA ASN A 57 -8.50 8.03 7.70
C ASN A 57 -8.68 9.03 6.54
N PRO A 58 -9.84 9.09 5.89
CA PRO A 58 -10.05 9.85 4.66
C PRO A 58 -9.89 11.37 4.81
N ASN A 59 -9.90 11.88 6.03
CA ASN A 59 -9.73 13.31 6.33
C ASN A 59 -8.29 13.67 6.72
N ARG A 60 -7.37 12.70 6.77
CA ARG A 60 -5.96 12.92 7.08
C ARG A 60 -5.12 12.83 5.82
N GLU A 61 -4.42 13.89 5.49
CA GLU A 61 -3.60 13.99 4.28
C GLU A 61 -2.22 13.38 4.45
N ARG A 62 -1.69 13.43 5.67
CA ARG A 62 -0.35 12.93 5.99
C ARG A 62 -0.43 11.67 6.80
N LEU A 63 0.41 10.70 6.44
CA LEU A 63 0.63 9.51 7.26
C LEU A 63 1.10 9.92 8.67
N PRO A 64 0.85 9.08 9.68
CA PRO A 64 1.40 9.29 11.03
C PRO A 64 2.92 9.45 10.96
N GLN A 65 3.46 10.25 11.89
CA GLN A 65 4.89 10.32 12.07
C GLN A 65 5.46 8.92 12.37
N HIS A 66 6.64 8.61 11.81
CA HIS A 66 7.27 7.30 11.96
C HIS A 66 6.47 6.11 11.42
N PHE A 67 5.52 6.35 10.48
CA PHE A 67 4.71 5.27 9.89
C PHE A 67 5.57 4.12 9.34
N GLU A 68 6.61 4.43 8.55
CA GLU A 68 7.50 3.42 7.96
C GLU A 68 8.27 2.61 9.01
N GLU A 69 8.63 3.22 10.12
CA GLU A 69 9.28 2.53 11.23
C GLU A 69 8.33 1.56 11.93
N ARG A 70 7.08 1.96 12.09
CA ARG A 70 6.03 1.15 12.72
C ARG A 70 5.62 -0.07 11.89
N VAL A 71 5.69 0.02 10.56
CA VAL A 71 5.33 -1.10 9.65
C VAL A 71 6.56 -1.91 9.22
N ARG A 72 7.71 -1.68 9.83
CA ARG A 72 8.96 -2.39 9.51
C ARG A 72 8.94 -3.80 10.06
N LEU A 73 9.03 -4.79 9.14
CA LEU A 73 9.21 -6.19 9.47
C LEU A 73 10.69 -6.49 9.72
N CYS A 74 10.98 -7.26 10.74
CA CYS A 74 12.32 -7.69 11.10
C CYS A 74 12.45 -9.20 11.05
N LEU A 75 13.47 -9.69 10.35
CA LEU A 75 13.91 -11.06 10.42
C LEU A 75 14.98 -11.16 11.51
N ARG A 76 14.69 -11.84 12.62
CA ARG A 76 15.62 -11.99 13.74
C ARG A 76 16.33 -13.34 13.78
N LYS A 77 15.73 -14.35 13.18
CA LYS A 77 16.27 -15.71 13.09
C LYS A 77 15.72 -16.41 11.85
N ILE A 78 16.42 -17.44 11.40
CA ILE A 78 15.93 -18.43 10.45
C ILE A 78 15.74 -19.71 11.23
N GLU A 79 14.61 -20.37 11.09
CA GLU A 79 14.28 -21.58 11.83
C GLU A 79 14.64 -22.85 11.04
N ASP A 80 14.89 -23.92 11.80
CA ASP A 80 15.28 -25.23 11.26
C ASP A 80 14.14 -25.90 10.47
N GLY A 81 14.48 -26.73 9.47
CA GLY A 81 13.56 -27.53 8.66
C GLY A 81 13.54 -27.11 7.20
N SER A 82 12.86 -26.09 6.80
CA SER A 82 12.95 -25.34 5.54
C SER A 82 13.49 -23.96 5.86
N ALA A 83 13.91 -23.18 4.85
CA ALA A 83 14.33 -21.80 5.09
C ALA A 83 13.13 -20.95 5.57
N THR A 84 12.82 -21.04 6.86
CA THR A 84 11.67 -20.42 7.49
C THR A 84 12.09 -19.09 8.15
N ALA A 85 11.45 -18.01 7.71
CA ALA A 85 11.67 -16.65 8.13
C ALA A 85 10.45 -16.13 8.91
N PRO A 86 10.44 -16.22 10.26
CA PRO A 86 9.44 -15.52 11.05
C PRO A 86 9.73 -14.02 10.98
N LEU A 87 8.74 -13.25 10.54
CA LEU A 87 8.83 -11.80 10.43
C LEU A 87 8.06 -11.16 11.58
N GLU A 88 8.77 -10.32 12.30
CA GLU A 88 8.32 -9.71 13.54
C GLU A 88 8.27 -8.19 13.42
N VAL A 89 7.37 -7.56 14.17
CA VAL A 89 7.34 -6.11 14.39
C VAL A 89 7.73 -5.81 15.83
N PHE A 90 8.37 -4.67 16.02
CA PHE A 90 8.65 -4.17 17.36
C PHE A 90 7.46 -3.35 17.85
N ILE A 91 6.88 -3.75 18.97
CA ILE A 91 5.80 -3.05 19.66
C ILE A 91 6.45 -2.32 20.85
N GLU A 92 6.44 -1.00 20.82
CA GLU A 92 6.92 -0.20 21.95
C GLU A 92 6.01 -0.43 23.15
N GLY A 93 6.60 -0.64 24.32
CA GLY A 93 5.86 -0.77 25.57
C GLY A 93 5.13 0.53 25.90
N GLN A 94 3.91 0.42 26.37
CA GLN A 94 3.13 1.57 26.81
C GLN A 94 3.76 2.22 28.03
N ASP A 95 4.15 3.48 27.94
CA ASP A 95 4.18 4.33 29.12
C ASP A 95 2.75 4.51 29.65
N GLN A 96 2.56 4.47 30.98
CA GLN A 96 1.27 4.50 31.71
C GLN A 96 0.39 5.72 31.41
N GLY A 97 0.49 6.33 30.26
CA GLY A 97 -0.29 7.48 29.81
C GLY A 97 -0.78 7.44 28.37
N SER A 98 -0.43 6.41 27.59
CA SER A 98 -0.90 6.28 26.23
C SER A 98 -2.25 5.59 26.18
N LEU A 99 -3.29 6.36 25.85
CA LEU A 99 -4.69 5.91 25.65
C LEU A 99 -4.87 5.14 24.32
N PHE A 100 -3.81 4.84 23.59
CA PHE A 100 -3.91 4.16 22.30
C PHE A 100 -3.24 2.79 22.40
N ASP A 101 -4.01 1.76 22.08
CA ASP A 101 -3.50 0.40 21.89
C ASP A 101 -2.35 0.43 20.88
N SER A 102 -1.18 -0.04 21.31
CA SER A 102 0.05 -0.03 20.49
C SER A 102 0.12 -1.19 19.49
N GLU A 103 -0.94 -1.97 19.34
CA GLU A 103 -0.95 -3.02 18.32
C GLU A 103 -1.04 -2.38 16.92
N PRO A 104 -0.15 -2.75 16.01
CA PRO A 104 -0.24 -2.32 14.62
C PRO A 104 -1.34 -3.11 13.90
N LEU A 105 -2.62 -2.81 14.22
CA LEU A 105 -3.78 -3.48 13.64
C LEU A 105 -3.72 -3.45 12.11
N GLU A 106 -3.28 -2.33 11.55
CA GLU A 106 -3.20 -2.14 10.10
C GLU A 106 -2.19 -3.08 9.43
N ILE A 107 -1.09 -3.46 10.10
CA ILE A 107 -0.12 -4.40 9.54
C ILE A 107 -0.66 -5.84 9.59
N ASN A 108 -1.38 -6.19 10.63
CA ASN A 108 -2.04 -7.49 10.71
C ASN A 108 -3.11 -7.64 9.61
N GLU A 109 -3.90 -6.58 9.36
CA GLU A 109 -4.87 -6.55 8.27
C GLU A 109 -4.21 -6.64 6.90
N ALA A 110 -3.07 -5.98 6.69
CA ALA A 110 -2.32 -6.03 5.44
C ALA A 110 -1.73 -7.42 5.16
N VAL A 111 -1.17 -8.06 6.19
CA VAL A 111 -0.64 -9.42 6.10
C VAL A 111 -1.77 -10.42 5.85
N GLU A 112 -2.91 -10.25 6.52
CA GLU A 112 -4.08 -11.12 6.31
C GLU A 112 -4.67 -10.96 4.90
N LEU A 113 -4.76 -9.73 4.40
CA LEU A 113 -5.19 -9.52 3.02
C LEU A 113 -4.26 -10.19 2.01
N ALA A 114 -2.94 -10.12 2.25
CA ALA A 114 -1.98 -10.83 1.42
C ALA A 114 -2.23 -12.36 1.44
N ARG A 115 -2.47 -12.94 2.63
CA ARG A 115 -2.81 -14.36 2.76
C ARG A 115 -4.07 -14.71 1.95
N GLU A 116 -5.15 -13.93 2.09
CA GLU A 116 -6.39 -14.15 1.35
C GLU A 116 -6.21 -14.06 -0.17
N VAL A 117 -5.41 -13.11 -0.65
CA VAL A 117 -5.09 -12.99 -2.09
C VAL A 117 -4.43 -14.27 -2.60
N PHE A 118 -3.42 -14.79 -1.89
CA PHE A 118 -2.70 -15.99 -2.33
C PHE A 118 -3.53 -17.27 -2.14
N GLU A 119 -4.39 -17.34 -1.14
CA GLU A 119 -5.37 -18.41 -0.97
C GLU A 119 -6.37 -18.43 -2.15
N ALA A 120 -6.91 -17.28 -2.54
CA ALA A 120 -7.81 -17.15 -3.68
C ALA A 120 -7.14 -17.58 -4.99
N LEU A 121 -5.88 -17.21 -5.21
CA LEU A 121 -5.11 -17.65 -6.39
C LEU A 121 -4.87 -19.16 -6.40
N GLY A 122 -4.70 -19.79 -5.22
CA GLY A 122 -4.51 -21.22 -5.06
C GLY A 122 -5.77 -22.04 -5.31
N THR A 123 -6.94 -21.46 -5.06
CA THR A 123 -8.26 -22.09 -5.24
C THR A 123 -8.98 -21.67 -6.52
N ASP A 124 -8.33 -20.89 -7.41
CA ASP A 124 -8.92 -20.29 -8.61
C ASP A 124 -10.16 -19.43 -8.31
N ALA A 125 -10.25 -18.87 -7.11
CA ALA A 125 -11.30 -17.96 -6.72
C ALA A 125 -11.02 -16.52 -7.20
N GLU A 126 -12.05 -15.68 -7.15
CA GLU A 126 -11.89 -14.24 -7.38
C GLU A 126 -11.06 -13.60 -6.27
N LEU A 127 -10.32 -12.56 -6.62
CA LEU A 127 -9.58 -11.77 -5.62
C LEU A 127 -10.56 -11.18 -4.58
N PRO A 128 -10.14 -11.06 -3.31
CA PRO A 128 -10.98 -10.49 -2.25
C PRO A 128 -11.53 -9.12 -2.68
N GLN A 129 -12.83 -8.87 -2.47
CA GLN A 129 -13.47 -7.61 -2.84
C GLN A 129 -12.81 -6.39 -2.19
N ARG A 130 -12.23 -6.58 -0.98
CA ARG A 130 -11.50 -5.54 -0.27
C ARG A 130 -10.08 -5.31 -0.78
N PHE A 131 -9.61 -6.08 -1.76
CA PHE A 131 -8.27 -5.95 -2.32
C PHE A 131 -8.22 -4.79 -3.32
N PRO A 132 -7.50 -3.69 -3.02
CA PRO A 132 -7.33 -2.58 -3.94
C PRO A 132 -6.48 -3.01 -5.15
N ARG A 133 -7.03 -2.95 -6.35
CA ARG A 133 -6.30 -3.36 -7.57
C ARG A 133 -5.07 -2.49 -7.85
N SER A 134 -5.03 -1.28 -7.33
CA SER A 134 -3.83 -0.42 -7.36
C SER A 134 -2.60 -1.04 -6.71
N LEU A 135 -2.78 -2.05 -5.84
CA LEU A 135 -1.69 -2.81 -5.22
C LEU A 135 -1.16 -3.97 -6.08
N LEU A 136 -1.85 -4.35 -7.16
CA LEU A 136 -1.43 -5.45 -8.05
C LEU A 136 0.05 -5.36 -8.46
N PRO A 137 0.62 -4.18 -8.82
CA PRO A 137 2.03 -4.09 -9.19
C PRO A 137 2.99 -4.50 -8.06
N GLU A 138 2.65 -4.23 -6.81
CA GLU A 138 3.49 -4.63 -5.68
C GLU A 138 3.37 -6.14 -5.39
N TYR A 139 2.18 -6.70 -5.54
CA TYR A 139 1.94 -8.13 -5.37
C TYR A 139 2.57 -8.97 -6.49
N THR A 140 2.55 -8.51 -7.74
CA THR A 140 3.17 -9.21 -8.89
C THR A 140 4.70 -9.21 -8.83
N ARG A 141 5.30 -8.29 -8.09
CA ARG A 141 6.76 -8.25 -7.89
C ARG A 141 7.25 -9.29 -6.88
N TRP A 142 6.40 -9.73 -5.96
CA TRP A 142 6.77 -10.77 -5.01
C TRP A 142 6.78 -12.14 -5.68
N GLY A 143 7.78 -12.95 -5.40
CA GLY A 143 7.98 -14.26 -6.01
C GLY A 143 8.68 -14.25 -7.37
N GLN A 144 9.29 -13.12 -7.78
CA GLN A 144 9.99 -13.02 -9.06
C GLN A 144 11.23 -13.93 -9.15
N THR A 145 11.83 -14.25 -8.02
CA THR A 145 13.02 -15.10 -7.98
C THR A 145 12.72 -16.59 -7.85
N LEU A 146 11.45 -16.96 -7.66
CA LEU A 146 11.02 -18.34 -7.50
C LEU A 146 11.05 -19.09 -8.84
N ALA A 147 11.69 -20.25 -8.84
CA ALA A 147 11.63 -21.20 -9.94
C ALA A 147 10.26 -21.90 -9.98
N ALA A 148 10.01 -22.69 -11.03
CA ALA A 148 8.71 -23.33 -11.24
C ALA A 148 8.34 -24.38 -10.17
N ASP A 149 9.35 -25.00 -9.57
CA ASP A 149 9.26 -26.01 -8.51
C ASP A 149 9.42 -25.44 -7.10
N GLU A 150 9.55 -24.10 -7.00
CA GLU A 150 9.71 -23.42 -5.72
C GLU A 150 8.41 -22.73 -5.29
N SER A 151 8.24 -22.60 -3.98
CA SER A 151 7.13 -21.88 -3.39
C SER A 151 7.51 -21.20 -2.07
N VAL A 152 6.70 -20.20 -1.69
CA VAL A 152 6.72 -19.63 -0.35
C VAL A 152 5.38 -19.95 0.30
N GLU A 153 5.44 -20.66 1.42
CA GLU A 153 4.31 -20.85 2.32
C GLU A 153 4.21 -19.66 3.25
N MET A 154 3.06 -19.03 3.30
CA MET A 154 2.76 -17.91 4.18
C MET A 154 1.77 -18.33 5.25
N LYS A 155 2.22 -18.37 6.50
CA LYS A 155 1.39 -18.68 7.67
C LYS A 155 1.16 -17.42 8.50
N VAL A 156 -0.10 -17.13 8.81
CA VAL A 156 -0.54 -16.01 9.62
C VAL A 156 -1.32 -16.55 10.81
N ALA A 157 -0.78 -16.37 12.00
CA ALA A 157 -1.37 -16.92 13.24
C ALA A 157 -1.77 -18.39 13.10
N GLU A 158 -2.96 -18.75 13.58
CA GLU A 158 -3.50 -20.12 13.53
C GLU A 158 -4.34 -20.40 12.28
N LYS A 159 -4.25 -19.53 11.23
CA LYS A 159 -5.00 -19.72 9.99
C LYS A 159 -4.31 -20.72 9.06
N GLU A 160 -5.07 -21.28 8.14
CA GLU A 160 -4.54 -22.12 7.09
C GLU A 160 -3.51 -21.36 6.25
N PRO A 161 -2.38 -21.97 5.93
CA PRO A 161 -1.33 -21.34 5.17
C PRO A 161 -1.75 -21.07 3.72
N ALA A 162 -1.35 -19.96 3.18
CA ALA A 162 -1.43 -19.68 1.75
C ALA A 162 -0.07 -19.91 1.08
N TYR A 163 -0.08 -20.12 -0.23
CA TYR A 163 1.13 -20.44 -0.99
C TYR A 163 1.33 -19.44 -2.13
N LEU A 164 2.55 -18.96 -2.27
CA LEU A 164 2.98 -18.23 -3.44
C LEU A 164 3.83 -19.14 -4.32
N THR A 165 3.48 -19.23 -5.60
CA THR A 165 4.24 -19.94 -6.63
C THR A 165 4.42 -19.02 -7.84
N SER A 166 5.32 -19.40 -8.76
CA SER A 166 5.47 -18.72 -10.04
C SER A 166 4.18 -18.73 -10.88
N ALA A 167 3.31 -19.75 -10.70
CA ALA A 167 2.00 -19.82 -11.35
C ALA A 167 1.02 -18.77 -10.77
N HIS A 168 0.98 -18.59 -9.45
CA HIS A 168 0.14 -17.57 -8.80
C HIS A 168 0.56 -16.17 -9.22
N ARG A 169 1.87 -15.91 -9.32
CA ARG A 169 2.38 -14.63 -9.83
C ARG A 169 1.89 -14.35 -11.27
N ARG A 170 1.95 -15.33 -12.17
CA ARG A 170 1.43 -15.19 -13.53
C ARG A 170 -0.08 -14.90 -13.55
N LYS A 171 -0.85 -15.53 -12.67
CA LYS A 171 -2.30 -15.19 -12.52
C LYS A 171 -2.48 -13.73 -12.11
N LEU A 172 -1.70 -13.21 -11.15
CA LEU A 172 -1.75 -11.79 -10.77
C LEU A 172 -1.40 -10.87 -11.94
N GLU A 173 -0.43 -11.23 -12.77
CA GLU A 173 -0.09 -10.48 -13.99
C GLU A 173 -1.28 -10.37 -14.94
N THR A 174 -2.05 -11.47 -15.12
CA THR A 174 -3.27 -11.46 -15.94
C THR A 174 -4.32 -10.50 -15.41
N PHE A 175 -4.52 -10.42 -14.08
CA PHE A 175 -5.39 -9.39 -13.48
C PHE A 175 -4.89 -7.97 -13.74
N SER A 176 -3.57 -7.79 -13.88
CA SER A 176 -2.95 -6.50 -14.15
C SER A 176 -3.01 -6.08 -15.63
N GLU A 177 -3.46 -6.92 -16.54
CA GLU A 177 -3.55 -6.59 -17.98
C GLU A 177 -4.76 -5.73 -18.33
N THR A 178 -5.75 -5.65 -17.45
CA THR A 178 -7.00 -4.92 -17.71
C THR A 178 -6.99 -3.58 -16.99
N PRO A 179 -7.27 -2.45 -17.66
CA PRO A 179 -7.55 -1.19 -16.99
C PRO A 179 -8.68 -1.37 -15.97
N HIS A 180 -8.56 -0.74 -14.82
CA HIS A 180 -9.52 -0.87 -13.72
C HIS A 180 -9.80 0.47 -13.08
N GLU A 181 -10.95 0.57 -12.44
CA GLU A 181 -11.32 1.71 -11.61
C GLU A 181 -11.07 1.36 -10.14
N ASP A 182 -10.47 2.29 -9.41
CA ASP A 182 -10.26 2.17 -7.97
C ASP A 182 -10.37 3.54 -7.30
N HIS A 183 -10.48 3.54 -5.98
CA HIS A 183 -10.46 4.77 -5.22
C HIS A 183 -9.10 5.47 -5.33
N VAL A 184 -9.13 6.77 -5.54
CA VAL A 184 -7.93 7.59 -5.64
C VAL A 184 -8.00 8.81 -4.74
N GLU A 185 -6.88 9.08 -4.10
CA GLU A 185 -6.59 10.33 -3.40
C GLU A 185 -5.25 10.85 -3.88
N ILE A 186 -5.25 12.05 -4.43
CA ILE A 186 -4.05 12.66 -5.02
C ILE A 186 -4.00 14.14 -4.67
N THR A 187 -2.81 14.60 -4.32
CA THR A 187 -2.54 16.02 -4.09
C THR A 187 -1.49 16.48 -5.08
N GLY A 188 -1.71 17.63 -5.69
CA GLY A 188 -0.77 18.13 -6.68
C GLY A 188 -1.00 19.58 -7.07
N GLU A 189 -0.16 20.05 -7.98
CA GLU A 189 -0.26 21.36 -8.60
C GLU A 189 -1.16 21.30 -9.84
N VAL A 190 -2.10 22.24 -9.95
CA VAL A 190 -2.94 22.38 -11.15
C VAL A 190 -2.27 23.40 -12.08
N PHE A 191 -1.85 22.95 -13.25
CA PHE A 191 -1.11 23.81 -14.18
C PHE A 191 -1.83 24.08 -15.50
N GLU A 192 -2.86 23.30 -15.83
CA GLU A 192 -3.66 23.46 -17.06
C GLU A 192 -5.13 23.15 -16.76
N THR A 193 -6.06 23.92 -17.35
CA THR A 193 -7.49 23.62 -17.29
C THR A 193 -8.16 23.89 -18.63
N ASP A 194 -9.07 22.96 -19.01
CA ASP A 194 -9.99 23.10 -20.14
C ASP A 194 -11.42 23.17 -19.59
N VAL A 195 -11.87 24.37 -19.31
CA VAL A 195 -13.21 24.63 -18.75
C VAL A 195 -14.32 24.11 -19.67
N LYS A 196 -14.16 24.20 -21.00
CA LYS A 196 -15.16 23.71 -21.94
C LYS A 196 -15.37 22.21 -21.88
N LYS A 197 -14.30 21.47 -21.61
CA LYS A 197 -14.32 19.99 -21.46
C LYS A 197 -14.44 19.53 -20.01
N GLY A 198 -14.50 20.46 -19.04
CA GLY A 198 -14.60 20.14 -17.62
C GLY A 198 -13.44 19.30 -17.11
N ARG A 199 -12.21 19.61 -17.50
CA ARG A 199 -11.01 18.85 -17.11
C ARG A 199 -9.81 19.73 -16.80
N PHE A 200 -8.93 19.25 -15.93
CA PHE A 200 -7.65 19.91 -15.64
C PHE A 200 -6.52 18.88 -15.51
N GLN A 201 -5.30 19.37 -15.59
CA GLN A 201 -4.08 18.57 -15.38
C GLN A 201 -3.54 18.84 -13.97
N LEU A 202 -3.33 17.76 -13.22
CA LEU A 202 -2.77 17.76 -11.89
C LEU A 202 -1.39 17.08 -11.91
N SER A 203 -0.35 17.77 -11.47
CA SER A 203 0.99 17.21 -11.29
C SER A 203 1.22 16.86 -9.83
N SER A 204 1.49 15.58 -9.53
CA SER A 204 1.80 15.08 -8.18
C SER A 204 3.27 14.67 -8.03
N GLY A 205 4.19 15.37 -8.71
CA GLY A 205 5.63 15.09 -8.74
C GLY A 205 6.20 15.27 -10.14
N GLU A 206 7.49 15.03 -10.31
CA GLU A 206 8.20 15.38 -11.54
C GLU A 206 7.66 14.70 -12.81
N ASP A 207 7.12 13.47 -12.71
CA ASP A 207 6.67 12.70 -13.89
C ASP A 207 5.23 12.19 -13.82
N ASN A 208 4.44 12.61 -12.82
CA ASN A 208 3.09 12.10 -12.66
C ASN A 208 2.04 13.17 -12.93
N ILE A 209 1.65 13.30 -14.21
CA ILE A 209 0.58 14.19 -14.66
C ILE A 209 -0.69 13.37 -14.85
N VAL A 210 -1.76 13.80 -14.19
CA VAL A 210 -3.05 13.12 -14.19
C VAL A 210 -4.14 14.06 -14.68
N THR A 211 -4.99 13.57 -15.60
CA THR A 211 -6.18 14.28 -16.02
C THR A 211 -7.29 14.07 -14.98
N VAL A 212 -7.84 15.16 -14.48
CA VAL A 212 -8.97 15.16 -13.56
C VAL A 212 -10.17 15.80 -14.22
N VAL A 213 -11.31 15.12 -14.18
CA VAL A 213 -12.59 15.65 -14.66
C VAL A 213 -13.30 16.36 -13.53
N PHE A 214 -13.88 17.52 -13.77
CA PHE A 214 -14.62 18.30 -12.78
C PHE A 214 -16.02 18.70 -13.28
N THR A 215 -16.90 19.03 -12.32
CA THR A 215 -18.26 19.50 -12.62
C THR A 215 -18.31 21.03 -12.63
N PRO A 216 -19.35 21.65 -13.24
CA PRO A 216 -19.50 23.12 -13.22
C PRO A 216 -19.45 23.73 -11.82
N GLU A 217 -19.96 23.03 -10.81
CA GLU A 217 -19.95 23.51 -9.42
C GLU A 217 -18.54 23.58 -8.82
N GLN A 218 -17.60 22.92 -9.45
CA GLN A 218 -16.18 22.86 -9.00
C GLN A 218 -15.29 23.85 -9.77
N GLU A 219 -15.81 24.49 -10.82
CA GLU A 219 -15.06 25.36 -11.74
C GLU A 219 -14.30 26.48 -11.01
N ASP A 220 -14.95 27.18 -10.09
CA ASP A 220 -14.34 28.29 -9.35
C ASP A 220 -13.11 27.83 -8.56
N ARG A 221 -13.18 26.63 -7.93
CA ARG A 221 -12.06 26.07 -7.18
C ARG A 221 -10.90 25.68 -8.09
N VAL A 222 -11.20 25.07 -9.23
CA VAL A 222 -10.19 24.69 -10.23
C VAL A 222 -9.50 25.93 -10.79
N THR A 223 -10.28 26.96 -11.16
CA THR A 223 -9.77 28.22 -11.70
C THR A 223 -8.89 28.95 -10.69
N THR A 224 -9.28 28.96 -9.42
CA THR A 224 -8.47 29.52 -8.32
C THR A 224 -7.16 28.76 -8.18
N ALA A 225 -7.20 27.42 -8.18
CA ALA A 225 -6.00 26.61 -8.06
C ALA A 225 -5.01 26.80 -9.22
N VAL A 226 -5.50 27.00 -10.45
CA VAL A 226 -4.64 27.33 -11.61
C VAL A 226 -4.00 28.70 -11.44
N LYS A 227 -4.76 29.71 -11.01
CA LYS A 227 -4.22 31.07 -10.80
C LYS A 227 -3.14 31.11 -9.73
N GLU A 228 -3.31 30.35 -8.67
CA GLU A 228 -2.43 30.30 -7.51
C GLU A 228 -1.52 29.07 -7.47
N HIS A 229 -1.28 28.44 -8.62
CA HIS A 229 -0.62 27.11 -8.73
C HIS A 229 0.73 27.04 -8.00
N LYS A 230 1.47 28.14 -7.87
CA LYS A 230 2.78 28.16 -7.18
C LYS A 230 2.68 28.01 -5.67
N THR A 231 1.57 28.43 -5.08
CA THR A 231 1.36 28.51 -3.63
C THR A 231 0.27 27.57 -3.13
N VAL A 232 -0.54 27.05 -4.04
CA VAL A 232 -1.70 26.22 -3.75
C VAL A 232 -1.47 24.81 -4.28
N ARG A 233 -1.92 23.84 -3.52
CA ARG A 233 -2.04 22.43 -3.97
C ARG A 233 -3.50 22.03 -3.93
N MET A 234 -3.92 21.27 -4.92
CA MET A 234 -5.27 20.72 -4.97
C MET A 234 -5.26 19.28 -4.50
N TYR A 235 -6.07 18.99 -3.49
CA TYR A 235 -6.39 17.63 -3.08
C TYR A 235 -7.63 17.16 -3.83
N VAL A 236 -7.52 16.00 -4.46
CA VAL A 236 -8.58 15.36 -5.25
C VAL A 236 -8.82 13.97 -4.70
N ARG A 237 -10.08 13.66 -4.44
CA ARG A 237 -10.55 12.33 -4.03
C ARG A 237 -11.69 11.88 -4.93
N GLY A 238 -11.67 10.63 -5.40
CA GLY A 238 -12.71 10.11 -6.27
C GLY A 238 -12.42 8.71 -6.80
N SER A 239 -13.06 8.34 -7.92
CA SER A 239 -12.73 7.14 -8.68
C SER A 239 -11.68 7.48 -9.73
N GLY A 240 -10.62 6.71 -9.78
CA GLY A 240 -9.54 6.80 -10.74
C GLY A 240 -9.53 5.61 -11.69
N GLU A 241 -9.25 5.88 -12.95
CA GLU A 241 -8.94 4.84 -13.92
C GLU A 241 -7.43 4.61 -13.93
N PHE A 242 -7.05 3.37 -13.72
CA PHE A 242 -5.66 2.94 -13.67
C PHE A 242 -5.29 2.13 -14.90
N SER A 243 -4.06 2.30 -15.37
CA SER A 243 -3.50 1.38 -16.37
C SER A 243 -3.37 -0.02 -15.76
N PRO A 244 -3.21 -1.05 -16.59
CA PRO A 244 -2.91 -2.40 -16.13
C PRO A 244 -1.70 -2.45 -15.17
N GLN A 245 -0.73 -1.56 -15.35
CA GLN A 245 0.48 -1.47 -14.53
C GLN A 245 0.29 -0.62 -13.25
N GLY A 246 -0.95 -0.24 -12.92
CA GLY A 246 -1.29 0.54 -11.74
C GLY A 246 -0.96 2.04 -11.83
N LYS A 247 -0.63 2.56 -13.03
CA LYS A 247 -0.45 4.01 -13.22
C LYS A 247 -1.82 4.67 -13.32
N LEU A 248 -2.07 5.68 -12.50
CA LEU A 248 -3.28 6.48 -12.58
C LEU A 248 -3.30 7.25 -13.90
N LEU A 249 -4.31 6.99 -14.73
CA LEU A 249 -4.50 7.61 -16.04
C LEU A 249 -5.36 8.86 -15.95
N ARG A 250 -6.48 8.76 -15.22
CA ARG A 250 -7.41 9.87 -15.00
C ARG A 250 -8.25 9.67 -13.76
N VAL A 251 -8.73 10.77 -13.20
CA VAL A 251 -9.76 10.75 -12.16
C VAL A 251 -11.10 11.06 -12.80
N LEU A 252 -12.02 10.11 -12.66
CA LEU A 252 -13.32 10.15 -13.33
C LEU A 252 -14.29 11.06 -12.59
N SER A 253 -15.14 11.76 -13.38
CA SER A 253 -16.33 12.37 -12.84
C SER A 253 -17.43 11.32 -12.74
N GLY A 254 -17.90 10.94 -11.55
CA GLY A 254 -18.99 9.98 -11.36
C GLY A 254 -20.27 10.48 -11.98
N SER A 255 -20.75 9.75 -12.96
CA SER A 255 -22.15 9.76 -13.36
C SER A 255 -22.78 8.49 -12.82
N GLY A 256 -23.77 8.65 -11.95
CA GLY A 256 -24.84 7.68 -11.77
C GLY A 256 -24.61 6.53 -10.80
N GLY A 257 -25.36 6.57 -9.70
CA GLY A 257 -25.92 5.38 -9.05
C GLY A 257 -25.15 4.79 -7.89
N SER A 258 -25.64 5.12 -6.72
CA SER A 258 -25.42 4.49 -5.42
C SER A 258 -24.46 5.22 -4.47
N MET A 259 -25.07 5.68 -3.42
CA MET A 259 -24.58 6.29 -2.16
C MET A 259 -23.15 5.98 -1.77
N GLY A 260 -22.36 7.06 -1.51
CA GLY A 260 -21.47 7.04 -0.39
C GLY A 260 -20.04 7.54 -0.52
N ALA A 261 -19.54 7.97 -1.67
CA ALA A 261 -18.21 8.60 -1.72
C ALA A 261 -18.29 9.96 -2.40
N GLY A 262 -18.59 10.96 -1.60
CA GLY A 262 -18.59 12.36 -2.03
C GLY A 262 -17.21 12.76 -2.52
N ARG A 263 -17.14 13.29 -3.74
CA ARG A 263 -15.94 13.97 -4.21
C ARG A 263 -15.70 15.21 -3.39
N SER A 264 -14.48 15.37 -2.96
CA SER A 264 -14.07 16.63 -2.39
C SER A 264 -12.81 17.14 -3.10
N PHE A 265 -12.89 18.36 -3.59
CA PHE A 265 -11.73 19.14 -3.94
C PHE A 265 -11.45 20.10 -2.79
N ARG A 266 -10.22 20.14 -2.32
CA ARG A 266 -9.77 21.10 -1.32
C ARG A 266 -8.54 21.84 -1.84
N ILE A 267 -8.51 23.12 -1.61
CA ILE A 267 -7.36 23.96 -1.87
C ILE A 267 -6.53 24.01 -0.59
N GLN A 268 -5.26 23.71 -0.70
CA GLN A 268 -4.30 23.81 0.39
C GLN A 268 -3.33 24.93 0.09
N HIS A 269 -3.20 25.86 1.00
CA HIS A 269 -2.13 26.85 0.96
C HIS A 269 -0.87 26.19 1.51
N GLY A 270 0.17 26.10 0.67
CA GLY A 270 1.48 25.66 1.13
C GLY A 270 1.98 26.65 2.17
N SER A 271 2.10 26.21 3.42
CA SER A 271 2.87 26.96 4.42
C SER A 271 4.32 26.95 3.97
N GLY A 272 4.72 28.01 3.29
CA GLY A 272 6.11 28.29 2.96
C GLY A 272 6.90 28.41 4.24
N THR A 273 7.61 27.37 4.63
CA THR A 273 8.75 27.50 5.51
C THR A 273 9.96 27.70 4.60
N LEU A 274 10.29 28.96 4.37
CA LEU A 274 11.64 29.37 4.00
C LEU A 274 12.57 28.95 5.14
N PHE A 275 13.43 27.96 4.90
CA PHE A 275 14.84 27.94 5.35
C PHE A 275 15.53 26.80 4.60
#